data_34901c9a8b6a3748ef24309d6e784df7
#
_entry.id   34901c9a8b6a3748ef24309d6e784df7
#
_cell.length_a   1.000
_cell.length_b   1.000
_cell.length_c   1.000
_cell.angle_alpha   90.00
_cell.angle_beta   90.00
_cell.angle_gamma   90.00
#
_symmetry.space_group_name_H-M   'P 1'
#
loop_
_entity.id
_entity.type
_entity.pdbx_description
1 polymer ?
#
loop_
_entity_poly.entity_id
_entity_poly.type
_entity_poly.pdbx_seq_one_letter_code
_entity_poly.pdbx_strand_id
1 'polypeptide(L)'
;MKVEHHVESSKPVTLRKLQEGVEIFVIRTAGTEVAVVPALGAKVVSLKNCRTGREWMYHRDSSLKLFANKLGDDFAKSTVAGWDECLPTIAPCDWKNRTLPDHGEVWSAPWELDAAEWERGVIKTSVLLSVSPFHFSRTIEIRNNALVVNYCLLNLSASPQEFLWAMHPLLAIQKGDQLVLTEETRKYLRNEPWIDALDFEGQQASCAKAFAGPLQEGSAGVFNTISGDRLSLTWDTSECATLGVWLTRGGWNGHHQLALEPTNGASDELSAAGESKRCGLVSAHGEKRWNVKIQVTP
;
A
#
# COMPACT_ATOMS: atom_id res chain seq x y z
N MET A 1 25.93 -29.02 -21.77
CA MET A 1 26.38 -27.63 -21.72
C MET A 1 25.16 -26.81 -21.31
N LYS A 2 25.04 -26.45 -20.00
CA LYS A 2 23.96 -25.58 -19.53
C LYS A 2 24.37 -24.14 -19.85
N VAL A 3 23.61 -23.47 -20.69
CA VAL A 3 23.74 -22.04 -20.93
C VAL A 3 23.07 -21.35 -19.75
N GLU A 4 23.86 -20.88 -18.79
CA GLU A 4 23.37 -19.96 -17.77
C GLU A 4 23.18 -18.59 -18.46
N HIS A 5 21.93 -18.24 -18.69
CA HIS A 5 21.57 -16.88 -19.04
C HIS A 5 21.76 -15.99 -17.81
N HIS A 6 22.94 -15.37 -17.69
CA HIS A 6 23.10 -14.20 -16.84
C HIS A 6 22.19 -13.11 -17.42
N VAL A 7 21.04 -12.93 -16.79
CA VAL A 7 20.25 -11.71 -16.98
C VAL A 7 21.03 -10.61 -16.27
N GLU A 8 21.83 -9.85 -17.01
CA GLU A 8 22.39 -8.59 -16.52
C GLU A 8 21.23 -7.74 -16.00
N SER A 9 21.19 -7.50 -14.70
CA SER A 9 20.27 -6.55 -14.10
C SER A 9 20.72 -5.15 -14.55
N SER A 10 20.17 -4.68 -15.67
CA SER A 10 20.36 -3.29 -16.08
C SER A 10 19.92 -2.37 -14.92
N LYS A 11 20.74 -1.37 -14.62
CA LYS A 11 20.40 -0.36 -13.60
C LYS A 11 19.00 0.20 -13.91
N PRO A 12 18.17 0.45 -12.87
CA PRO A 12 16.88 1.08 -13.08
C PRO A 12 17.04 2.43 -13.78
N VAL A 13 16.12 2.73 -14.68
CA VAL A 13 16.01 4.05 -15.30
C VAL A 13 15.14 4.91 -14.40
N THR A 14 15.63 6.10 -14.06
CA THR A 14 14.89 7.12 -13.31
C THR A 14 14.34 8.19 -14.26
N LEU A 15 13.09 8.57 -14.08
CA LEU A 15 12.42 9.60 -14.85
C LEU A 15 11.66 10.53 -13.91
N ARG A 16 11.72 11.84 -14.18
CA ARG A 16 10.93 12.86 -13.49
C ARG A 16 9.93 13.44 -14.50
N LYS A 17 8.65 13.39 -14.15
CA LYS A 17 7.57 13.90 -15.00
C LYS A 17 6.85 15.02 -14.25
N LEU A 18 6.30 15.97 -14.99
CA LEU A 18 5.42 17.00 -14.44
C LEU A 18 4.01 16.78 -15.00
N GLN A 19 3.02 16.64 -14.13
CA GLN A 19 1.62 16.52 -14.49
C GLN A 19 0.79 17.46 -13.61
N GLU A 20 0.01 18.35 -14.22
CA GLU A 20 -0.83 19.33 -13.49
C GLU A 20 -0.07 20.15 -12.42
N GLY A 21 1.21 20.43 -12.67
CA GLY A 21 2.08 21.14 -11.74
C GLY A 21 2.69 20.28 -10.62
N VAL A 22 2.43 18.99 -10.60
CA VAL A 22 2.92 18.04 -9.59
C VAL A 22 4.01 17.16 -10.18
N GLU A 23 5.09 16.96 -9.42
CA GLU A 23 6.21 16.13 -9.84
C GLU A 23 5.95 14.65 -9.53
N ILE A 24 6.16 13.82 -10.54
CA ILE A 24 6.06 12.37 -10.46
C ILE A 24 7.45 11.76 -10.66
N PHE A 25 7.88 10.95 -9.72
CA PHE A 25 9.17 10.26 -9.73
C PHE A 25 8.96 8.79 -10.14
N VAL A 26 9.64 8.36 -11.19
CA VAL A 26 9.45 7.04 -11.79
C VAL A 26 10.74 6.25 -11.77
N ILE A 27 10.68 5.02 -11.28
CA ILE A 27 11.75 4.03 -11.43
C ILE A 27 11.24 2.93 -12.35
N ARG A 28 12.06 2.58 -13.36
CA ARG A 28 11.68 1.59 -14.36
C ARG A 28 12.82 0.61 -14.66
N THR A 29 12.46 -0.65 -14.80
CA THR A 29 13.29 -1.72 -15.37
C THR A 29 12.59 -2.32 -16.59
N ALA A 30 13.18 -3.33 -17.20
CA ALA A 30 12.53 -4.07 -18.29
C ALA A 30 11.24 -4.79 -17.87
N GLY A 31 11.08 -5.11 -16.58
CA GLY A 31 9.93 -5.86 -16.05
C GLY A 31 8.92 -5.02 -15.29
N THR A 32 9.35 -3.99 -14.60
CA THR A 32 8.52 -3.26 -13.62
C THR A 32 8.73 -1.76 -13.72
N GLU A 33 7.66 -0.99 -13.65
CA GLU A 33 7.67 0.46 -13.49
C GLU A 33 6.84 0.84 -12.26
N VAL A 34 7.37 1.75 -11.44
CA VAL A 34 6.66 2.36 -10.32
C VAL A 34 6.75 3.88 -10.42
N ALA A 35 5.64 4.57 -10.18
CA ALA A 35 5.55 6.02 -10.19
C ALA A 35 5.01 6.54 -8.85
N VAL A 36 5.70 7.52 -8.24
CA VAL A 36 5.41 8.07 -6.91
C VAL A 36 5.30 9.58 -6.98
N VAL A 37 4.35 10.13 -6.21
CA VAL A 37 4.10 11.58 -6.07
C VAL A 37 4.37 12.01 -4.64
N PRO A 38 5.58 12.45 -4.29
CA PRO A 38 5.93 12.84 -2.91
C PRO A 38 5.03 13.93 -2.35
N ALA A 39 4.70 14.94 -3.14
CA ALA A 39 3.85 16.06 -2.73
C ALA A 39 2.41 15.67 -2.33
N LEU A 40 1.96 14.46 -2.66
CA LEU A 40 0.60 13.98 -2.41
C LEU A 40 0.64 12.69 -1.58
N GLY A 41 1.10 12.77 -0.33
CA GLY A 41 1.18 11.61 0.58
C GLY A 41 2.19 10.55 0.15
N ALA A 42 3.16 10.91 -0.69
CA ALA A 42 4.03 9.97 -1.38
C ALA A 42 3.25 8.83 -2.08
N LYS A 43 2.06 9.15 -2.59
CA LYS A 43 1.15 8.24 -3.29
C LYS A 43 1.87 7.52 -4.43
N VAL A 44 1.75 6.19 -4.49
CA VAL A 44 2.16 5.40 -5.66
C VAL A 44 1.03 5.43 -6.67
N VAL A 45 1.20 6.17 -7.74
CA VAL A 45 0.14 6.38 -8.74
C VAL A 45 0.15 5.37 -9.88
N SER A 46 1.22 4.59 -10.01
CA SER A 46 1.33 3.53 -11.03
C SER A 46 2.25 2.43 -10.54
N LEU A 47 1.86 1.19 -10.77
CA LEU A 47 2.68 -0.01 -10.66
C LEU A 47 2.38 -0.90 -11.87
N LYS A 48 3.30 -0.93 -12.82
CA LYS A 48 3.08 -1.55 -14.12
C LYS A 48 3.99 -2.74 -14.37
N ASN A 49 3.42 -3.82 -14.91
CA ASN A 49 4.19 -4.84 -15.59
C ASN A 49 4.59 -4.31 -16.98
N CYS A 50 5.87 -4.02 -17.18
CA CYS A 50 6.35 -3.45 -18.44
C CYS A 50 6.32 -4.44 -19.63
N ARG A 51 6.22 -5.76 -19.35
CA ARG A 51 6.20 -6.80 -20.39
C ARG A 51 4.81 -6.96 -21.00
N THR A 52 3.76 -6.93 -20.15
CA THR A 52 2.37 -7.09 -20.58
C THR A 52 1.64 -5.77 -20.74
N GLY A 53 2.18 -4.69 -20.14
CA GLY A 53 1.54 -3.38 -20.08
C GLY A 53 0.46 -3.26 -19.01
N ARG A 54 0.25 -4.32 -18.18
CA ARG A 54 -0.77 -4.28 -17.12
C ARG A 54 -0.44 -3.23 -16.07
N GLU A 55 -1.37 -2.28 -15.87
CA GLU A 55 -1.40 -1.37 -14.72
C GLU A 55 -2.15 -2.05 -13.56
N TRP A 56 -1.50 -2.13 -12.41
CA TRP A 56 -2.08 -2.73 -11.22
C TRP A 56 -2.79 -1.73 -10.31
N MET A 57 -2.40 -0.44 -10.41
CA MET A 57 -3.06 0.58 -9.60
C MET A 57 -4.42 0.96 -10.20
N TYR A 58 -5.42 1.06 -9.35
CA TYR A 58 -6.74 1.51 -9.75
C TYR A 58 -6.73 3.00 -10.09
N HIS A 59 -7.31 3.34 -11.23
CA HIS A 59 -7.64 4.70 -11.63
C HIS A 59 -9.11 4.73 -12.07
N ARG A 60 -9.89 5.62 -11.50
CA ARG A 60 -11.32 5.74 -11.86
C ARG A 60 -11.51 6.13 -13.33
N ASP A 61 -10.70 7.09 -13.77
CA ASP A 61 -10.75 7.67 -15.12
C ASP A 61 -9.43 7.43 -15.83
N SER A 62 -9.45 7.46 -17.17
CA SER A 62 -8.24 7.34 -17.99
C SER A 62 -7.24 8.49 -17.75
N SER A 63 -7.69 9.61 -17.20
CA SER A 63 -6.84 10.72 -16.74
C SER A 63 -6.80 10.76 -15.22
N LEU A 64 -5.68 10.40 -14.64
CA LEU A 64 -5.43 10.55 -13.21
C LEU A 64 -5.38 12.04 -12.85
N LYS A 65 -6.36 12.53 -12.09
CA LYS A 65 -6.36 13.90 -11.56
C LYS A 65 -5.58 13.92 -10.24
N LEU A 66 -4.56 14.75 -10.18
CA LEU A 66 -3.70 14.90 -9.01
C LEU A 66 -4.00 16.25 -8.33
N PHE A 67 -4.42 16.22 -7.08
CA PHE A 67 -4.62 17.42 -6.28
C PHE A 67 -4.22 17.18 -4.82
N ALA A 68 -3.78 18.24 -4.17
CA ALA A 68 -3.36 18.19 -2.76
C ALA A 68 -4.57 18.05 -1.84
N ASN A 69 -4.44 17.20 -0.84
CA ASN A 69 -5.39 17.07 0.26
C ASN A 69 -4.84 17.79 1.49
N LYS A 70 -5.72 17.99 2.48
CA LYS A 70 -5.38 18.57 3.79
C LYS A 70 -5.67 17.56 4.87
N LEU A 71 -5.03 17.71 6.00
CA LEU A 71 -5.32 16.93 7.19
C LEU A 71 -6.81 17.04 7.56
N GLY A 72 -7.46 15.88 7.70
CA GLY A 72 -8.88 15.79 8.02
C GLY A 72 -9.82 15.85 6.81
N ASP A 73 -9.30 15.93 5.59
CA ASP A 73 -10.12 15.77 4.38
C ASP A 73 -10.71 14.35 4.34
N ASP A 74 -11.87 14.23 3.72
CA ASP A 74 -12.56 12.98 3.47
C ASP A 74 -11.85 12.23 2.33
N PHE A 75 -11.32 11.04 2.63
CA PHE A 75 -10.61 10.21 1.65
C PHE A 75 -11.47 9.90 0.43
N ALA A 76 -12.79 9.71 0.59
CA ALA A 76 -13.70 9.45 -0.51
C ALA A 76 -13.82 10.60 -1.53
N LYS A 77 -13.40 11.81 -1.15
CA LYS A 77 -13.39 13.01 -2.02
C LYS A 77 -12.00 13.31 -2.59
N SER A 78 -11.00 12.53 -2.22
CA SER A 78 -9.63 12.67 -2.72
C SER A 78 -9.46 12.07 -4.11
N THR A 79 -8.22 12.07 -4.61
CA THR A 79 -7.82 11.21 -5.73
C THR A 79 -7.87 9.76 -5.26
N VAL A 80 -9.05 9.11 -5.36
CA VAL A 80 -9.24 7.70 -5.02
C VAL A 80 -8.62 6.84 -6.11
N ALA A 81 -7.31 6.68 -6.05
CA ALA A 81 -6.50 5.94 -7.02
C ALA A 81 -5.15 5.57 -6.40
N GLY A 82 -4.49 4.57 -6.96
CA GLY A 82 -3.12 4.23 -6.58
C GLY A 82 -3.01 3.60 -5.19
N TRP A 83 -1.90 3.83 -4.54
CA TRP A 83 -1.58 3.27 -3.23
C TRP A 83 -1.17 4.38 -2.27
N ASP A 84 -1.88 4.49 -1.17
CA ASP A 84 -1.60 5.36 -0.04
C ASP A 84 -1.06 4.55 1.16
N GLU A 85 -0.51 5.26 2.14
CA GLU A 85 -0.23 4.71 3.46
C GLU A 85 -1.27 5.22 4.45
N CYS A 86 -1.73 4.37 5.36
CA CYS A 86 -2.55 4.74 6.49
C CYS A 86 -1.69 4.72 7.77
N LEU A 87 -1.60 5.83 8.47
CA LEU A 87 -0.86 5.96 9.73
C LEU A 87 -1.29 7.24 10.48
N PRO A 88 -1.57 7.23 11.78
CA PRO A 88 -1.50 6.11 12.72
C PRO A 88 -2.82 5.37 12.93
N THR A 89 -3.79 5.53 12.04
CA THR A 89 -5.10 4.87 12.03
C THR A 89 -5.56 4.67 10.57
N ILE A 90 -6.54 3.80 10.32
CA ILE A 90 -7.22 3.69 9.02
C ILE A 90 -8.52 4.50 9.10
N ALA A 91 -9.45 4.16 10.00
CA ALA A 91 -10.66 4.95 10.22
C ALA A 91 -10.42 6.09 11.23
N PRO A 92 -11.19 7.18 11.17
CA PRO A 92 -11.06 8.27 12.14
C PRO A 92 -11.44 7.79 13.52
N CYS A 93 -10.67 8.17 14.55
CA CYS A 93 -10.96 7.81 15.94
C CYS A 93 -10.29 8.77 16.92
N ASP A 94 -10.80 8.79 18.15
CA ASP A 94 -10.12 9.45 19.27
C ASP A 94 -9.22 8.45 20.00
N TRP A 95 -7.96 8.82 20.22
CA TRP A 95 -7.00 7.99 20.94
C TRP A 95 -6.06 8.83 21.81
N LYS A 96 -6.05 8.60 23.13
CA LYS A 96 -5.15 9.28 24.09
C LYS A 96 -5.06 10.80 23.89
N ASN A 97 -6.20 11.49 23.96
CA ASN A 97 -6.32 12.95 23.79
C ASN A 97 -5.93 13.48 22.40
N ARG A 98 -5.97 12.65 21.39
CA ARG A 98 -5.78 13.02 19.97
C ARG A 98 -6.99 12.59 19.17
N THR A 99 -7.47 13.46 18.31
CA THR A 99 -8.43 13.13 17.26
C THR A 99 -7.65 12.79 16.00
N LEU A 100 -7.71 11.52 15.60
CA LEU A 100 -7.00 11.00 14.43
C LEU A 100 -7.93 11.03 13.22
N PRO A 101 -7.47 11.58 12.10
CA PRO A 101 -8.31 11.74 10.91
C PRO A 101 -8.47 10.44 10.10
N ASP A 102 -9.38 10.49 9.14
CA ASP A 102 -9.62 9.42 8.17
C ASP A 102 -8.35 9.07 7.38
N HIS A 103 -8.02 7.77 7.31
CA HIS A 103 -6.79 7.20 6.75
C HIS A 103 -5.48 7.74 7.41
N GLY A 104 -5.60 8.35 8.60
CA GLY A 104 -4.47 8.92 9.33
C GLY A 104 -3.93 10.22 8.75
N GLU A 105 -2.67 10.51 9.04
CA GLU A 105 -2.08 11.82 8.78
C GLU A 105 -1.22 11.84 7.49
N VAL A 106 -0.73 10.69 7.05
CA VAL A 106 0.37 10.64 6.08
C VAL A 106 -0.10 10.76 4.62
N TRP A 107 -1.29 10.28 4.27
CA TRP A 107 -1.80 10.29 2.90
C TRP A 107 -2.12 11.71 2.38
N SER A 108 -2.46 12.63 3.27
CA SER A 108 -2.84 14.01 2.94
C SER A 108 -1.71 15.01 3.07
N ALA A 109 -0.56 14.59 3.62
CA ALA A 109 0.60 15.44 3.83
C ALA A 109 1.58 15.39 2.64
N PRO A 110 2.28 16.46 2.30
CA PRO A 110 3.42 16.39 1.40
C PRO A 110 4.59 15.69 2.12
N TRP A 111 5.26 14.77 1.42
CA TRP A 111 6.46 14.13 1.93
C TRP A 111 7.71 14.70 1.26
N GLU A 112 8.79 14.80 2.03
CA GLU A 112 10.09 15.20 1.52
C GLU A 112 10.75 14.05 0.75
N LEU A 113 11.34 14.33 -0.41
CA LEU A 113 12.13 13.40 -1.20
C LEU A 113 13.62 13.58 -0.87
N ASP A 114 14.31 12.47 -0.60
CA ASP A 114 15.77 12.46 -0.46
C ASP A 114 16.43 12.52 -1.85
N ALA A 115 16.97 13.67 -2.21
CA ALA A 115 17.58 13.89 -3.52
C ALA A 115 18.81 13.01 -3.75
N ALA A 116 19.59 12.69 -2.71
CA ALA A 116 20.78 11.86 -2.84
C ALA A 116 20.42 10.39 -3.12
N GLU A 117 19.34 9.88 -2.54
CA GLU A 117 18.84 8.53 -2.84
C GLU A 117 18.19 8.48 -4.23
N TRP A 118 17.51 9.55 -4.63
CA TRP A 118 16.94 9.65 -5.98
C TRP A 118 18.02 9.50 -7.07
N GLU A 119 19.17 10.16 -6.92
CA GLU A 119 20.32 10.03 -7.85
C GLU A 119 20.88 8.60 -7.93
N ARG A 120 20.60 7.77 -6.94
CA ARG A 120 20.96 6.35 -6.92
C ARG A 120 19.88 5.43 -7.51
N GLY A 121 18.75 5.99 -7.96
CA GLY A 121 17.61 5.24 -8.46
C GLY A 121 16.71 4.66 -7.35
N VAL A 122 16.67 5.32 -6.21
CA VAL A 122 15.86 4.95 -5.04
C VAL A 122 14.92 6.11 -4.70
N ILE A 123 13.63 5.84 -4.54
CA ILE A 123 12.67 6.83 -4.06
C ILE A 123 12.60 6.68 -2.53
N LYS A 124 13.28 7.55 -1.83
CA LYS A 124 13.18 7.64 -0.37
C LYS A 124 12.44 8.91 -0.01
N THR A 125 11.35 8.75 0.71
CA THR A 125 10.48 9.84 1.13
C THR A 125 10.22 9.79 2.62
N SER A 126 9.98 10.95 3.25
CA SER A 126 9.68 11.04 4.67
C SER A 126 8.71 12.16 5.00
N VAL A 127 8.02 12.03 6.12
CA VAL A 127 7.05 12.99 6.63
C VAL A 127 7.10 13.07 8.15
N LEU A 128 7.01 14.29 8.67
CA LEU A 128 6.77 14.55 10.08
C LEU A 128 5.26 14.67 10.28
N LEU A 129 4.68 13.83 11.16
CA LEU A 129 3.26 13.88 11.46
C LEU A 129 2.95 15.09 12.34
N SER A 130 1.78 15.69 12.16
CA SER A 130 1.40 16.94 12.81
C SER A 130 0.61 16.76 14.11
N VAL A 131 -0.13 15.65 14.25
CA VAL A 131 -0.92 15.31 15.43
C VAL A 131 -0.21 14.28 16.31
N SER A 132 0.37 13.29 15.69
CA SER A 132 1.09 12.20 16.36
C SER A 132 2.60 12.47 16.39
N PRO A 133 3.31 12.10 17.46
CA PRO A 133 4.74 12.42 17.60
C PRO A 133 5.64 11.46 16.80
N PHE A 134 5.36 11.31 15.51
CA PHE A 134 6.08 10.39 14.66
C PHE A 134 6.77 11.09 13.50
N HIS A 135 7.95 10.58 13.14
CA HIS A 135 8.56 10.78 11.85
C HIS A 135 8.51 9.45 11.08
N PHE A 136 7.86 9.46 9.93
CA PHE A 136 7.68 8.27 9.09
C PHE A 136 8.45 8.39 7.79
N SER A 137 9.12 7.33 7.39
CA SER A 137 9.85 7.27 6.13
C SER A 137 9.64 5.97 5.38
N ARG A 138 9.67 6.07 4.05
CA ARG A 138 9.53 4.95 3.14
C ARG A 138 10.58 5.01 2.05
N THR A 139 11.21 3.86 1.76
CA THR A 139 12.16 3.70 0.65
C THR A 139 11.59 2.71 -0.34
N ILE A 140 11.54 3.07 -1.62
CA ILE A 140 11.10 2.24 -2.73
C ILE A 140 12.26 2.05 -3.71
N GLU A 141 12.59 0.80 -4.00
CA GLU A 141 13.62 0.44 -4.99
C GLU A 141 13.23 -0.82 -5.74
N ILE A 142 13.75 -1.02 -6.95
CA ILE A 142 13.55 -2.25 -7.71
C ILE A 142 14.84 -3.07 -7.64
N ARG A 143 14.76 -4.26 -7.03
CA ARG A 143 15.84 -5.25 -6.94
C ARG A 143 15.38 -6.59 -7.49
N ASN A 144 16.11 -7.16 -8.45
CA ASN A 144 15.78 -8.46 -9.05
C ASN A 144 14.33 -8.56 -9.55
N ASN A 145 13.87 -7.53 -10.26
CA ASN A 145 12.48 -7.39 -10.76
C ASN A 145 11.39 -7.39 -9.67
N ALA A 146 11.74 -7.17 -8.43
CA ALA A 146 10.80 -6.96 -7.34
C ALA A 146 10.92 -5.54 -6.80
N LEU A 147 9.79 -4.92 -6.50
CA LEU A 147 9.73 -3.69 -5.74
C LEU A 147 9.97 -4.04 -4.27
N VAL A 148 10.99 -3.46 -3.68
CA VAL A 148 11.30 -3.60 -2.25
C VAL A 148 10.94 -2.28 -1.59
N VAL A 149 10.03 -2.36 -0.63
CA VAL A 149 9.53 -1.21 0.11
C VAL A 149 9.93 -1.36 1.56
N ASN A 150 10.78 -0.47 2.05
CA ASN A 150 11.21 -0.46 3.45
C ASN A 150 10.60 0.74 4.16
N TYR A 151 10.12 0.50 5.35
CA TYR A 151 9.49 1.49 6.21
C TYR A 151 10.30 1.69 7.49
N CYS A 152 10.26 2.91 8.02
CA CYS A 152 10.80 3.24 9.31
C CYS A 152 9.89 4.26 10.00
N LEU A 153 9.45 3.96 11.21
CA LEU A 153 8.67 4.82 12.08
C LEU A 153 9.49 5.16 13.33
N LEU A 154 9.81 6.43 13.51
CA LEU A 154 10.53 6.97 14.66
C LEU A 154 9.54 7.68 15.59
N ASN A 155 9.53 7.31 16.86
CA ASN A 155 8.79 8.01 17.91
C ASN A 155 9.64 9.16 18.47
N LEU A 156 9.17 10.37 18.29
CA LEU A 156 9.87 11.59 18.73
C LEU A 156 9.57 11.96 20.19
N SER A 157 8.64 11.28 20.85
CA SER A 157 8.24 11.58 22.21
C SER A 157 9.03 10.79 23.26
N ALA A 158 9.01 11.30 24.50
CA ALA A 158 9.62 10.67 25.67
C ALA A 158 8.76 9.53 26.29
N SER A 159 7.67 9.12 25.63
CA SER A 159 6.81 8.01 26.07
C SER A 159 6.56 7.02 24.94
N PRO A 160 6.29 5.75 25.25
CA PRO A 160 5.88 4.79 24.24
C PRO A 160 4.59 5.22 23.53
N GLN A 161 4.51 5.01 22.22
CA GLN A 161 3.37 5.37 21.40
C GLN A 161 2.85 4.18 20.64
N GLU A 162 1.55 3.97 20.70
CA GLU A 162 0.86 3.02 19.83
C GLU A 162 0.59 3.61 18.46
N PHE A 163 0.54 2.73 17.46
CA PHE A 163 0.19 3.09 16.08
C PHE A 163 -0.47 1.92 15.36
N LEU A 164 -1.33 2.26 14.42
CA LEU A 164 -1.87 1.34 13.43
C LEU A 164 -1.35 1.81 12.07
N TRP A 165 -0.69 0.92 11.35
CA TRP A 165 -0.24 1.14 10.00
C TRP A 165 -0.87 0.13 9.06
N ALA A 166 -1.27 0.59 7.89
CA ALA A 166 -1.66 -0.27 6.78
C ALA A 166 -1.11 0.28 5.46
N MET A 167 -0.55 -0.60 4.64
CA MET A 167 -0.38 -0.35 3.23
C MET A 167 -1.77 -0.40 2.57
N HIS A 168 -2.15 0.62 1.80
CA HIS A 168 -3.49 0.73 1.22
C HIS A 168 -3.46 0.83 -0.31
N PRO A 169 -3.04 -0.25 -1.03
CA PRO A 169 -2.98 -0.28 -2.48
C PRO A 169 -4.37 -0.54 -3.07
N LEU A 170 -4.93 0.43 -3.76
CA LEU A 170 -6.15 0.24 -4.53
C LEU A 170 -5.80 -0.42 -5.87
N LEU A 171 -6.09 -1.71 -5.98
CA LEU A 171 -5.76 -2.52 -7.16
C LEU A 171 -6.89 -2.49 -8.19
N ALA A 172 -6.51 -2.31 -9.46
CA ALA A 172 -7.39 -2.45 -10.59
C ALA A 172 -7.71 -3.94 -10.84
N ILE A 173 -8.98 -4.29 -10.79
CA ILE A 173 -9.45 -5.65 -11.04
C ILE A 173 -9.87 -5.77 -12.51
N GLN A 174 -9.50 -6.89 -13.11
CA GLN A 174 -9.85 -7.26 -14.48
C GLN A 174 -10.55 -8.62 -14.50
N LYS A 175 -11.29 -8.90 -15.57
CA LYS A 175 -11.89 -10.22 -15.81
C LYS A 175 -10.81 -11.31 -15.75
N GLY A 176 -11.09 -12.39 -15.03
CA GLY A 176 -10.17 -13.50 -14.83
C GLY A 176 -9.23 -13.35 -13.62
N ASP A 177 -9.28 -12.22 -12.89
CA ASP A 177 -8.50 -12.05 -11.67
C ASP A 177 -9.04 -12.94 -10.54
N GLN A 178 -8.13 -13.58 -9.82
CA GLN A 178 -8.39 -14.40 -8.66
C GLN A 178 -7.44 -14.03 -7.51
N LEU A 179 -7.94 -14.05 -6.28
CA LEU A 179 -7.10 -13.88 -5.09
C LEU A 179 -6.20 -15.11 -4.89
N VAL A 180 -4.92 -14.82 -4.67
CA VAL A 180 -3.92 -15.80 -4.26
C VAL A 180 -3.62 -15.57 -2.78
N LEU A 181 -4.09 -16.46 -1.92
CA LEU A 181 -3.94 -16.38 -0.47
C LEU A 181 -3.37 -17.71 0.05
N THR A 182 -2.61 -17.64 1.14
CA THR A 182 -2.14 -18.84 1.83
C THR A 182 -3.32 -19.62 2.42
N GLU A 183 -3.13 -20.92 2.71
CA GLU A 183 -4.14 -21.71 3.42
C GLU A 183 -4.49 -21.13 4.78
N GLU A 184 -3.48 -20.57 5.48
CA GLU A 184 -3.67 -19.93 6.76
C GLU A 184 -4.59 -18.70 6.63
N THR A 185 -4.33 -17.82 5.68
CA THR A 185 -5.17 -16.65 5.40
C THR A 185 -6.60 -17.06 5.05
N ARG A 186 -6.77 -18.07 4.21
CA ARG A 186 -8.11 -18.59 3.84
C ARG A 186 -8.88 -19.16 5.04
N LYS A 187 -8.21 -19.75 6.04
CA LYS A 187 -8.86 -20.21 7.28
C LYS A 187 -9.47 -19.06 8.07
N TYR A 188 -8.78 -17.91 8.16
CA TYR A 188 -9.32 -16.71 8.80
C TYR A 188 -10.53 -16.16 8.03
N LEU A 189 -10.48 -16.17 6.70
CA LEU A 189 -11.49 -15.59 5.82
C LEU A 189 -12.57 -16.60 5.36
N ARG A 190 -12.66 -17.77 5.97
CA ARG A 190 -13.58 -18.87 5.56
C ARG A 190 -15.07 -18.50 5.54
N ASN A 191 -15.46 -17.49 6.33
CA ASN A 191 -16.84 -17.03 6.42
C ASN A 191 -17.10 -15.82 5.50
N GLU A 192 -16.14 -15.46 4.65
CA GLU A 192 -16.19 -14.32 3.73
C GLU A 192 -16.27 -14.81 2.27
N PRO A 193 -17.45 -15.29 1.81
CA PRO A 193 -17.55 -15.91 0.48
C PRO A 193 -17.28 -14.96 -0.68
N TRP A 194 -17.31 -13.66 -0.43
CA TRP A 194 -17.03 -12.61 -1.42
C TRP A 194 -15.57 -12.59 -1.89
N ILE A 195 -14.63 -13.19 -1.15
CA ILE A 195 -13.20 -13.24 -1.52
C ILE A 195 -12.93 -14.14 -2.74
N ASP A 196 -13.79 -15.12 -3.02
CA ASP A 196 -13.60 -16.05 -4.13
C ASP A 196 -14.19 -15.54 -5.45
N ALA A 197 -14.87 -14.40 -5.44
CA ALA A 197 -15.54 -13.83 -6.59
C ALA A 197 -15.11 -12.36 -6.82
N LEU A 198 -13.96 -12.17 -7.48
CA LEU A 198 -13.51 -10.83 -7.87
C LEU A 198 -14.23 -10.31 -9.12
N ASP A 199 -14.89 -11.17 -9.90
CA ASP A 199 -15.60 -10.79 -11.11
C ASP A 199 -16.82 -9.91 -10.79
N PHE A 200 -17.01 -8.84 -11.57
CA PHE A 200 -18.08 -7.86 -11.39
C PHE A 200 -19.29 -8.10 -12.28
N GLU A 201 -19.18 -8.95 -13.29
CA GLU A 201 -20.24 -9.15 -14.28
C GLU A 201 -21.51 -9.75 -13.64
N GLY A 202 -22.61 -9.01 -13.68
CA GLY A 202 -23.92 -9.47 -13.21
C GLY A 202 -24.09 -9.50 -11.67
N GLN A 203 -23.14 -8.98 -10.89
CA GLN A 203 -23.26 -8.95 -9.43
C GLN A 203 -23.89 -7.67 -8.93
N GLN A 204 -24.63 -7.77 -7.82
CA GLN A 204 -25.16 -6.61 -7.11
C GLN A 204 -24.01 -5.78 -6.52
N ALA A 205 -24.18 -4.45 -6.54
CA ALA A 205 -23.24 -3.52 -5.93
C ALA A 205 -23.00 -3.89 -4.44
N SER A 206 -21.73 -4.03 -4.06
CA SER A 206 -21.33 -4.45 -2.72
C SER A 206 -20.01 -3.83 -2.32
N CYS A 207 -19.79 -3.74 -1.00
CA CYS A 207 -18.51 -3.36 -0.41
C CYS A 207 -18.31 -4.20 0.84
N ALA A 208 -17.13 -4.80 1.00
CA ALA A 208 -16.82 -5.66 2.13
C ALA A 208 -15.35 -5.52 2.54
N LYS A 209 -15.08 -5.65 3.84
CA LYS A 209 -13.74 -5.69 4.42
C LYS A 209 -13.66 -6.82 5.43
N ALA A 210 -12.52 -7.51 5.46
CA ALA A 210 -12.22 -8.51 6.47
C ALA A 210 -10.72 -8.51 6.80
N PHE A 211 -10.38 -9.02 7.99
CA PHE A 211 -9.00 -9.14 8.46
C PHE A 211 -8.64 -10.60 8.69
N ALA A 212 -7.46 -10.99 8.24
CA ALA A 212 -6.85 -12.29 8.51
C ALA A 212 -5.61 -12.09 9.39
N GLY A 213 -5.56 -12.75 10.54
CA GLY A 213 -4.39 -12.69 11.42
C GLY A 213 -4.71 -13.04 12.88
N PRO A 214 -3.66 -13.31 13.71
CA PRO A 214 -2.25 -13.15 13.34
C PRO A 214 -1.75 -14.24 12.40
N LEU A 215 -0.99 -13.85 11.37
CA LEU A 215 -0.42 -14.73 10.36
C LEU A 215 1.02 -15.13 10.71
N GLN A 216 1.40 -16.36 10.36
CA GLN A 216 2.78 -16.83 10.40
C GLN A 216 3.51 -16.54 9.09
N GLU A 217 2.78 -16.53 7.96
CA GLU A 217 3.30 -16.24 6.64
C GLU A 217 2.61 -15.00 6.04
N GLY A 218 3.40 -13.97 5.76
CA GLY A 218 2.95 -12.74 5.10
C GLY A 218 3.00 -12.88 3.59
N SER A 219 1.90 -13.38 2.98
CA SER A 219 1.81 -13.54 1.53
C SER A 219 0.37 -13.39 1.05
N ALA A 220 0.19 -12.58 -0.01
CA ALA A 220 -1.06 -12.40 -0.71
C ALA A 220 -0.81 -11.95 -2.15
N GLY A 221 -1.80 -12.07 -3.02
CA GLY A 221 -1.65 -11.60 -4.40
C GLY A 221 -2.91 -11.72 -5.25
N VAL A 222 -2.74 -11.40 -6.51
CA VAL A 222 -3.75 -11.55 -7.57
C VAL A 222 -3.12 -12.28 -8.75
N PHE A 223 -3.83 -13.24 -9.31
CA PHE A 223 -3.46 -13.95 -10.53
C PHE A 223 -4.58 -13.83 -11.54
N ASN A 224 -4.25 -13.44 -12.77
CA ASN A 224 -5.21 -13.41 -13.85
C ASN A 224 -5.14 -14.70 -14.67
N THR A 225 -6.23 -15.47 -14.68
CA THR A 225 -6.32 -16.77 -15.37
C THR A 225 -6.38 -16.66 -16.89
N ILE A 226 -6.62 -15.47 -17.43
CA ILE A 226 -6.74 -15.21 -18.87
C ILE A 226 -5.40 -14.72 -19.43
N SER A 227 -4.79 -13.70 -18.79
CA SER A 227 -3.55 -13.09 -19.28
C SER A 227 -2.27 -13.74 -18.72
N GLY A 228 -2.38 -14.46 -17.59
CA GLY A 228 -1.23 -14.98 -16.85
C GLY A 228 -0.62 -13.96 -15.87
N ASP A 229 -0.96 -12.68 -15.99
CA ASP A 229 -0.41 -11.64 -15.12
C ASP A 229 -0.59 -11.95 -13.64
N ARG A 230 0.46 -11.73 -12.87
CA ARG A 230 0.47 -11.95 -11.41
C ARG A 230 1.04 -10.74 -10.69
N LEU A 231 0.37 -10.36 -9.61
CA LEU A 231 0.91 -9.49 -8.56
C LEU A 231 1.04 -10.32 -7.29
N SER A 232 2.20 -10.28 -6.65
CA SER A 232 2.45 -10.98 -5.38
C SER A 232 3.02 -9.99 -4.36
N LEU A 233 2.47 -10.01 -3.14
CA LEU A 233 2.98 -9.30 -1.98
C LEU A 233 3.55 -10.33 -1.00
N THR A 234 4.71 -10.02 -0.43
CA THR A 234 5.27 -10.76 0.72
C THR A 234 5.80 -9.76 1.74
N TRP A 235 5.62 -10.05 3.03
CA TRP A 235 6.05 -9.16 4.10
C TRP A 235 6.45 -9.92 5.35
N ASP A 236 7.19 -9.25 6.24
CA ASP A 236 7.58 -9.79 7.54
C ASP A 236 6.42 -9.67 8.53
N THR A 237 5.95 -10.82 9.03
CA THR A 237 4.84 -10.91 9.98
C THR A 237 5.21 -10.55 11.41
N SER A 238 6.51 -10.40 11.72
CA SER A 238 6.95 -10.01 13.07
C SER A 238 6.45 -8.62 13.47
N GLU A 239 6.34 -7.70 12.52
CA GLU A 239 5.81 -6.35 12.74
C GLU A 239 4.40 -6.16 12.14
N CYS A 240 4.04 -6.91 11.10
CA CYS A 240 2.78 -6.78 10.36
C CYS A 240 2.08 -8.14 10.26
N ALA A 241 1.52 -8.62 11.38
CA ALA A 241 0.95 -9.97 11.46
C ALA A 241 -0.47 -10.10 10.88
N THR A 242 -0.99 -9.09 10.21
CA THR A 242 -2.37 -9.08 9.74
C THR A 242 -2.44 -8.69 8.26
N LEU A 243 -3.40 -9.26 7.55
CA LEU A 243 -3.80 -8.82 6.22
C LEU A 243 -5.24 -8.31 6.28
N GLY A 244 -5.45 -7.05 5.93
CA GLY A 244 -6.75 -6.52 5.56
C GLY A 244 -7.04 -6.85 4.09
N VAL A 245 -8.26 -7.27 3.80
CA VAL A 245 -8.76 -7.43 2.44
C VAL A 245 -10.02 -6.60 2.30
N TRP A 246 -10.01 -5.63 1.40
CA TRP A 246 -11.15 -4.79 1.10
C TRP A 246 -11.51 -4.91 -0.38
N LEU A 247 -12.78 -5.09 -0.67
CA LEU A 247 -13.29 -5.22 -2.03
C LEU A 247 -14.54 -4.37 -2.20
N THR A 248 -14.57 -3.51 -3.20
CA THR A 248 -15.79 -2.82 -3.62
C THR A 248 -16.12 -3.13 -5.07
N ARG A 249 -17.38 -3.46 -5.31
CA ARG A 249 -18.00 -3.70 -6.61
C ARG A 249 -19.10 -2.68 -6.84
N GLY A 250 -18.72 -1.40 -6.86
CA GLY A 250 -19.66 -0.29 -6.99
C GLY A 250 -20.40 0.09 -5.71
N GLY A 251 -20.31 -0.68 -4.63
CA GLY A 251 -21.00 -0.41 -3.37
C GLY A 251 -20.44 0.77 -2.58
N TRP A 252 -19.21 1.19 -2.86
CA TRP A 252 -18.60 2.38 -2.30
C TRP A 252 -18.33 3.39 -3.42
N ASN A 253 -19.13 4.45 -3.49
CA ASN A 253 -19.03 5.56 -4.45
C ASN A 253 -18.89 5.14 -5.93
N GLY A 254 -19.39 3.97 -6.31
CA GLY A 254 -19.31 3.44 -7.67
C GLY A 254 -17.93 2.94 -8.07
N HIS A 255 -16.98 2.81 -7.14
CA HIS A 255 -15.64 2.27 -7.41
C HIS A 255 -15.65 0.74 -7.52
N HIS A 256 -14.75 0.21 -8.37
CA HIS A 256 -14.52 -1.23 -8.57
C HIS A 256 -13.03 -1.51 -8.34
N GLN A 257 -12.68 -1.91 -7.13
CA GLN A 257 -11.28 -2.07 -6.72
C GLN A 257 -11.12 -3.04 -5.55
N LEU A 258 -9.92 -3.58 -5.42
CA LEU A 258 -9.48 -4.46 -4.35
C LEU A 258 -8.35 -3.77 -3.60
N ALA A 259 -8.30 -3.87 -2.27
CA ALA A 259 -7.09 -3.60 -1.52
C ALA A 259 -6.62 -4.87 -0.80
N LEU A 260 -5.31 -5.14 -0.89
CA LEU A 260 -4.60 -6.13 -0.10
C LEU A 260 -3.67 -5.36 0.85
N GLU A 261 -4.02 -5.31 2.12
CA GLU A 261 -3.48 -4.39 3.11
C GLU A 261 -2.65 -5.13 4.16
N PRO A 262 -1.33 -5.38 3.95
CA PRO A 262 -0.45 -5.72 5.07
C PRO A 262 -0.58 -4.65 6.15
N THR A 263 -0.84 -5.07 7.40
CA THR A 263 -1.11 -4.17 8.53
C THR A 263 -0.64 -4.77 9.84
N ASN A 264 -0.37 -3.92 10.81
CA ASN A 264 0.03 -4.34 12.16
C ASN A 264 -1.13 -4.46 13.15
N GLY A 265 -2.38 -4.32 12.66
CA GLY A 265 -3.57 -4.48 13.49
C GLY A 265 -4.75 -5.08 12.73
N ALA A 266 -5.72 -5.65 13.46
CA ALA A 266 -6.93 -6.25 12.91
C ALA A 266 -8.16 -5.38 13.18
N SER A 267 -8.02 -4.07 12.94
CA SER A 267 -9.08 -3.07 13.07
C SER A 267 -8.77 -1.89 12.16
N ASP A 268 -9.77 -1.14 11.78
CA ASP A 268 -9.60 0.13 11.08
C ASP A 268 -9.28 1.29 12.04
N GLU A 269 -9.63 1.17 13.31
CA GLU A 269 -9.44 2.21 14.32
C GLU A 269 -8.27 1.87 15.27
N LEU A 270 -7.36 2.82 15.45
CA LEU A 270 -6.29 2.69 16.46
C LEU A 270 -6.87 2.54 17.88
N SER A 271 -8.00 3.17 18.20
CA SER A 271 -8.71 3.03 19.49
C SER A 271 -9.05 1.57 19.77
N ALA A 272 -9.74 0.90 18.87
CA ALA A 272 -10.14 -0.50 19.03
C ALA A 272 -8.94 -1.46 19.02
N ALA A 273 -7.94 -1.19 18.14
CA ALA A 273 -6.71 -1.96 18.09
C ALA A 273 -5.86 -1.81 19.35
N GLY A 274 -5.76 -0.59 19.91
CA GLY A 274 -5.04 -0.28 21.13
C GLY A 274 -5.69 -0.88 22.39
N GLU A 275 -7.01 -0.79 22.53
CA GLU A 275 -7.76 -1.41 23.63
C GLU A 275 -7.59 -2.93 23.64
N SER A 276 -7.61 -3.56 22.49
CA SER A 276 -7.36 -5.01 22.32
C SER A 276 -5.88 -5.40 22.36
N LYS A 277 -4.96 -4.43 22.47
CA LYS A 277 -3.49 -4.61 22.40
C LYS A 277 -3.03 -5.31 21.10
N ARG A 278 -3.73 -5.04 20.02
CA ARG A 278 -3.46 -5.58 18.67
C ARG A 278 -3.08 -4.47 17.70
N CYS A 279 -2.13 -3.64 18.11
CA CYS A 279 -1.51 -2.57 17.32
C CYS A 279 -0.01 -2.56 17.54
N GLY A 280 0.72 -1.77 16.76
CA GLY A 280 2.14 -1.55 16.95
C GLY A 280 2.44 -0.66 18.16
N LEU A 281 3.60 -0.86 18.77
CA LEU A 281 4.11 -0.04 19.86
C LEU A 281 5.55 0.36 19.57
N VAL A 282 5.85 1.66 19.61
CA VAL A 282 7.22 2.20 19.51
C VAL A 282 7.62 2.77 20.86
N SER A 283 8.75 2.33 21.40
CA SER A 283 9.30 2.85 22.66
C SER A 283 9.61 4.35 22.57
N ALA A 284 9.78 5.01 23.72
CA ALA A 284 10.22 6.42 23.79
C ALA A 284 11.52 6.60 22.98
N HIS A 285 11.55 7.58 22.08
CA HIS A 285 12.67 7.84 21.18
C HIS A 285 13.17 6.63 20.38
N GLY A 286 12.35 5.55 20.31
CA GLY A 286 12.66 4.32 19.57
C GLY A 286 12.17 4.36 18.14
N GLU A 287 12.53 3.33 17.39
CA GLU A 287 12.10 3.14 16.01
C GLU A 287 11.56 1.74 15.77
N LYS A 288 10.71 1.60 14.76
CA LYS A 288 10.23 0.35 14.19
C LYS A 288 10.53 0.31 12.71
N ARG A 289 10.92 -0.87 12.21
CA ARG A 289 11.23 -1.09 10.79
C ARG A 289 10.52 -2.33 10.31
N TRP A 290 9.96 -2.26 9.11
CA TRP A 290 9.36 -3.40 8.41
C TRP A 290 9.53 -3.23 6.91
N ASN A 291 9.19 -4.27 6.16
CA ASN A 291 9.24 -4.21 4.71
C ASN A 291 8.09 -4.97 4.06
N VAL A 292 7.79 -4.58 2.84
CA VAL A 292 6.91 -5.28 1.91
C VAL A 292 7.66 -5.45 0.59
N LYS A 293 7.62 -6.64 0.04
CA LYS A 293 8.14 -6.93 -1.30
C LYS A 293 6.98 -7.18 -2.25
N ILE A 294 6.99 -6.52 -3.38
CA ILE A 294 5.96 -6.66 -4.42
C ILE A 294 6.61 -7.12 -5.71
N GLN A 295 6.03 -8.13 -6.32
CA GLN A 295 6.49 -8.65 -7.60
C GLN A 295 5.34 -8.66 -8.60
N VAL A 296 5.61 -8.14 -9.80
CA VAL A 296 4.69 -8.21 -10.94
C VAL A 296 5.35 -9.04 -12.03
N THR A 297 4.64 -10.06 -12.50
CA THR A 297 5.13 -11.00 -13.52
C THR A 297 4.05 -11.27 -14.56
N PRO A 298 4.44 -11.67 -15.79
CA PRO A 298 3.53 -12.25 -16.77
C PRO A 298 3.00 -13.58 -16.30
#